data_5eb2cb5e59491aee8115eeac20fd9738
#
_entry.id   5eb2cb5e59491aee8115eeac20fd9738
#
_cell.length_a   1.000
_cell.length_b   1.000
_cell.length_c   1.000
_cell.angle_alpha   90.00
_cell.angle_beta   90.00
_cell.angle_gamma   90.00
#
_symmetry.space_group_name_H-M   'P 1'
#
loop_
_entity.id
_entity.type
_entity.pdbx_description
1 polymer ?
#
loop_
_entity_poly.entity_id
_entity_poly.type
_entity_poly.pdbx_seq_one_letter_code
_entity_poly.pdbx_strand_id
1 'polypeptide(L)'
;MSELQCVGRLRIHAGKLDEFKRLAAKCAELVRTKDTGTLQYELYFNSDNTECLFFERYRNSQALLDHHKNLGDTMAAILETCSGSGEICGIPGPELMEQLKDSPVQVYTPFLAT
;
A
#
# COMPACT_ATOMS: atom_id res chain seq x y z
N MET A 1 10.93 5.69 -15.71
CA MET A 1 9.60 5.12 -15.99
C MET A 1 9.29 3.87 -15.23
N SER A 2 10.17 3.46 -14.34
CA SER A 2 9.92 2.28 -13.54
C SER A 2 9.15 2.56 -12.25
N GLU A 3 8.90 3.82 -11.93
CA GLU A 3 8.16 4.15 -10.71
C GLU A 3 6.76 3.59 -10.74
N LEU A 4 6.31 3.13 -9.57
CA LEU A 4 4.94 2.67 -9.38
C LEU A 4 4.28 3.53 -8.32
N GLN A 5 3.00 3.83 -8.52
CA GLN A 5 2.17 4.47 -7.51
C GLN A 5 1.10 3.48 -7.05
N CYS A 6 0.89 3.42 -5.75
CA CYS A 6 -0.18 2.61 -5.18
C CYS A 6 -1.13 3.56 -4.48
N VAL A 7 -2.42 3.47 -4.81
CA VAL A 7 -3.45 4.31 -4.20
C VAL A 7 -4.62 3.43 -3.82
N GLY A 8 -5.34 3.82 -2.81
CA GLY A 8 -6.51 3.06 -2.43
C GLY A 8 -7.29 3.69 -1.32
N ARG A 9 -8.44 3.07 -1.04
CA ARG A 9 -9.36 3.50 -0.01
C ARG A 9 -9.66 2.31 0.88
N LEU A 10 -9.47 2.51 2.18
CA LEU A 10 -9.72 1.48 3.19
C LEU A 10 -10.86 1.94 4.09
N ARG A 11 -11.83 1.07 4.32
CA ARG A 11 -12.91 1.33 5.26
C ARG A 11 -12.56 0.61 6.57
N ILE A 12 -12.47 1.36 7.66
CA ILE A 12 -12.08 0.81 8.95
C ILE A 12 -13.27 0.04 9.53
N HIS A 13 -13.04 -1.18 9.98
CA HIS A 13 -14.10 -1.98 10.60
C HIS A 13 -14.52 -1.35 11.93
N ALA A 14 -15.80 -1.49 12.27
CA ALA A 14 -16.33 -0.94 13.52
C ALA A 14 -15.54 -1.48 14.71
N GLY A 15 -15.10 -0.57 15.60
CA GLY A 15 -14.35 -0.94 16.78
C GLY A 15 -12.87 -1.23 16.55
N LYS A 16 -12.37 -1.05 15.32
CA LYS A 16 -10.99 -1.39 14.98
C LYS A 16 -10.09 -0.17 14.74
N LEU A 17 -10.59 1.03 14.99
CA LEU A 17 -9.81 2.23 14.69
C LEU A 17 -8.49 2.29 15.45
N ASP A 18 -8.51 2.01 16.75
CA ASP A 18 -7.29 2.07 17.55
C ASP A 18 -6.28 1.03 17.09
N GLU A 19 -6.75 -0.17 16.80
CA GLU A 19 -5.89 -1.24 16.30
C GLU A 19 -5.31 -0.88 14.94
N PHE A 20 -6.14 -0.33 14.04
CA PHE A 20 -5.68 0.14 12.73
C PHE A 20 -4.57 1.17 12.90
N LYS A 21 -4.79 2.17 13.79
CA LYS A 21 -3.79 3.22 14.00
C LYS A 21 -2.48 2.66 14.55
N ARG A 22 -2.56 1.73 15.48
CA ARG A 22 -1.37 1.11 16.06
C ARG A 22 -0.57 0.36 14.99
N LEU A 23 -1.27 -0.41 14.16
CA LEU A 23 -0.61 -1.19 13.12
C LEU A 23 -0.10 -0.29 11.98
N ALA A 24 -0.83 0.78 11.66
CA ALA A 24 -0.36 1.74 10.66
C ALA A 24 0.94 2.42 11.11
N ALA A 25 1.03 2.77 12.40
CA ALA A 25 2.26 3.34 12.94
C ALA A 25 3.42 2.35 12.86
N LYS A 26 3.14 1.07 13.10
CA LYS A 26 4.15 0.03 12.98
C LYS A 26 4.60 -0.13 11.53
N CYS A 27 3.67 -0.10 10.59
CA CYS A 27 4.02 -0.13 9.17
C CYS A 27 4.93 1.04 8.80
N ALA A 28 4.57 2.25 9.24
CA ALA A 28 5.37 3.43 8.94
C ALA A 28 6.79 3.30 9.50
N GLU A 29 6.92 2.74 10.69
CA GLU A 29 8.23 2.52 11.30
C GLU A 29 9.06 1.54 10.48
N LEU A 30 8.43 0.44 10.01
CA LEU A 30 9.12 -0.54 9.18
C LEU A 30 9.56 0.07 7.85
N VAL A 31 8.70 0.89 7.25
CA VAL A 31 9.06 1.60 6.01
C VAL A 31 10.25 2.50 6.26
N ARG A 32 10.21 3.30 7.32
CA ARG A 32 11.27 4.26 7.60
C ARG A 32 12.61 3.58 7.90
N THR A 33 12.59 2.41 8.52
CA THR A 33 13.83 1.76 8.96
C THR A 33 14.33 0.68 8.01
N LYS A 34 13.46 0.10 7.16
CA LYS A 34 13.86 -1.05 6.34
C LYS A 34 13.75 -0.82 4.84
N ASP A 35 12.78 0.01 4.40
CA ASP A 35 12.60 0.24 2.96
C ASP A 35 13.71 1.13 2.42
N THR A 36 14.21 0.79 1.23
CA THR A 36 15.23 1.62 0.57
C THR A 36 14.73 2.23 -0.73
N GLY A 37 13.60 1.74 -1.26
CA GLY A 37 13.07 2.23 -2.53
C GLY A 37 11.69 2.85 -2.45
N THR A 38 11.16 3.07 -1.24
CA THR A 38 9.88 3.72 -1.04
C THR A 38 10.06 5.22 -1.11
N LEU A 39 9.38 5.87 -2.05
CA LEU A 39 9.50 7.29 -2.29
C LEU A 39 8.43 8.12 -1.59
N GLN A 40 7.29 7.51 -1.30
CA GLN A 40 6.17 8.18 -0.65
C GLN A 40 5.35 7.12 0.09
N TYR A 41 4.89 7.46 1.30
CA TYR A 41 4.09 6.54 2.09
C TYR A 41 3.22 7.38 3.01
N GLU A 42 1.95 7.61 2.61
CA GLU A 42 1.07 8.55 3.30
C GLU A 42 -0.31 7.96 3.45
N LEU A 43 -0.91 8.18 4.61
CA LEU A 43 -2.27 7.76 4.92
C LEU A 43 -3.05 8.96 5.42
N TYR A 44 -4.30 9.09 4.98
CA TYR A 44 -5.16 10.22 5.32
C TYR A 44 -6.52 9.71 5.76
N PHE A 45 -7.06 10.27 6.83
CA PHE A 45 -8.41 9.93 7.30
C PHE A 45 -9.43 10.93 6.81
N ASN A 46 -10.66 10.46 6.60
CA ASN A 46 -11.77 11.38 6.41
C ASN A 46 -12.17 11.98 7.77
N SER A 47 -13.20 12.87 7.77
CA SER A 47 -13.50 13.68 8.94
C SER A 47 -13.92 12.88 10.17
N ASP A 48 -14.54 11.70 10.00
CA ASP A 48 -14.99 10.89 11.14
C ASP A 48 -14.12 9.66 11.36
N ASN A 49 -12.99 9.56 10.67
CA ASN A 49 -12.02 8.48 10.81
C ASN A 49 -12.60 7.10 10.47
N THR A 50 -13.60 7.04 9.59
CA THR A 50 -14.15 5.77 9.14
C THR A 50 -13.44 5.24 7.90
N GLU A 51 -12.76 6.12 7.17
CA GLU A 51 -12.06 5.75 5.94
C GLU A 51 -10.67 6.33 5.91
N CYS A 52 -9.78 5.60 5.26
CA CYS A 52 -8.39 5.99 5.08
C CYS A 52 -8.05 5.91 3.59
N LEU A 53 -7.51 6.98 3.06
CA LEU A 53 -6.88 6.96 1.73
C LEU A 53 -5.40 6.76 1.91
N PHE A 54 -4.79 5.93 1.06
CA PHE A 54 -3.35 5.79 1.10
C PHE A 54 -2.75 6.14 -0.25
N PHE A 55 -1.55 6.72 -0.19
CA PHE A 55 -0.76 7.11 -1.36
C PHE A 55 0.66 6.61 -1.12
N GLU A 56 1.14 5.74 -2.02
CA GLU A 56 2.46 5.17 -1.89
C GLU A 56 3.15 5.25 -3.25
N ARG A 57 4.44 5.53 -3.24
CA ARG A 57 5.24 5.53 -4.46
C ARG A 57 6.51 4.73 -4.23
N TYR A 58 6.87 3.96 -5.24
CA TYR A 58 8.03 3.08 -5.18
C TYR A 58 8.90 3.31 -6.40
N ARG A 59 10.22 3.23 -6.19
CA ARG A 59 11.19 3.48 -7.26
C ARG A 59 11.00 2.52 -8.42
N ASN A 60 10.64 1.27 -8.14
CA ASN A 60 10.44 0.24 -9.16
C ASN A 60 9.68 -0.93 -8.55
N SER A 61 9.47 -1.99 -9.34
CA SER A 61 8.77 -3.17 -8.87
C SER A 61 9.50 -3.87 -7.73
N GLN A 62 10.83 -3.93 -7.79
CA GLN A 62 11.59 -4.57 -6.72
C GLN A 62 11.39 -3.86 -5.40
N ALA A 63 11.32 -2.52 -5.42
CA ALA A 63 11.07 -1.75 -4.19
C ALA A 63 9.74 -2.11 -3.56
N LEU A 64 8.70 -2.33 -4.38
CA LEU A 64 7.39 -2.74 -3.85
C LEU A 64 7.44 -4.16 -3.29
N LEU A 65 8.13 -5.07 -3.97
CA LEU A 65 8.30 -6.43 -3.47
C LEU A 65 9.05 -6.42 -2.13
N ASP A 66 10.10 -5.62 -2.03
CA ASP A 66 10.86 -5.49 -0.78
C ASP A 66 9.99 -4.90 0.34
N HIS A 67 9.15 -3.92 -0.01
CA HIS A 67 8.21 -3.32 0.94
C HIS A 67 7.29 -4.37 1.53
N HIS A 68 6.68 -5.19 0.70
CA HIS A 68 5.79 -6.26 1.17
C HIS A 68 6.53 -7.22 2.09
N LYS A 69 7.76 -7.57 1.73
CA LYS A 69 8.57 -8.46 2.55
C LYS A 69 8.91 -7.82 3.90
N ASN A 70 9.23 -6.53 3.89
CA ASN A 70 9.59 -5.82 5.12
C ASN A 70 8.40 -5.67 6.06
N LEU A 71 7.19 -5.47 5.53
CA LEU A 71 5.99 -5.39 6.36
C LEU A 71 5.62 -6.75 6.95
N GLY A 72 5.80 -7.82 6.16
CA GLY A 72 5.56 -9.18 6.62
C GLY A 72 4.20 -9.35 7.28
N ASP A 73 4.19 -9.93 8.48
CA ASP A 73 2.95 -10.22 9.21
C ASP A 73 2.17 -8.96 9.58
N THR A 74 2.84 -7.82 9.68
CA THR A 74 2.15 -6.57 10.02
C THR A 74 1.16 -6.18 8.93
N MET A 75 1.47 -6.46 7.66
CA MET A 75 0.55 -6.19 6.57
C MET A 75 -0.72 -7.03 6.70
N ALA A 76 -0.57 -8.32 6.95
CA ALA A 76 -1.73 -9.18 7.14
C ALA A 76 -2.58 -8.71 8.32
N ALA A 77 -1.93 -8.30 9.41
CA ALA A 77 -2.63 -7.86 10.61
C ALA A 77 -3.45 -6.59 10.36
N ILE A 78 -2.87 -5.59 9.68
CA ILE A 78 -3.60 -4.35 9.44
C ILE A 78 -4.77 -4.57 8.48
N LEU A 79 -4.62 -5.47 7.52
CA LEU A 79 -5.70 -5.76 6.58
C LEU A 79 -6.89 -6.44 7.23
N GLU A 80 -6.73 -7.00 8.43
CA GLU A 80 -7.85 -7.56 9.19
C GLU A 80 -8.70 -6.49 9.87
N THR A 81 -8.18 -5.26 9.96
CA THR A 81 -8.90 -4.16 10.63
C THR A 81 -9.73 -3.33 9.67
N CYS A 82 -9.68 -3.63 8.38
CA CYS A 82 -10.32 -2.79 7.37
C CYS A 82 -10.65 -3.62 6.14
N SER A 83 -11.40 -2.99 5.23
CA SER A 83 -11.68 -3.56 3.91
C SER A 83 -11.58 -2.43 2.89
N GLY A 84 -11.34 -2.80 1.65
CA GLY A 84 -11.25 -1.77 0.62
C GLY A 84 -10.54 -2.28 -0.61
N SER A 85 -10.07 -1.33 -1.42
CA SER A 85 -9.42 -1.63 -2.68
C SER A 85 -8.13 -0.82 -2.78
N GLY A 86 -7.21 -1.35 -3.58
CA GLY A 86 -6.00 -0.64 -3.91
C GLY A 86 -5.67 -0.88 -5.37
N GLU A 87 -5.06 0.10 -6.00
CA GLU A 87 -4.66 0.04 -7.40
C GLU A 87 -3.19 0.35 -7.52
N ILE A 88 -2.55 -0.23 -8.54
CA ILE A 88 -1.17 0.05 -8.87
C ILE A 88 -1.14 0.75 -10.21
N CYS A 89 -0.55 1.94 -10.25
CA CYS A 89 -0.43 2.73 -11.48
C CYS A 89 1.02 2.67 -11.95
N GLY A 90 1.22 2.23 -13.18
CA GLY A 90 2.55 2.11 -13.75
C GLY A 90 2.68 0.84 -14.57
N ILE A 91 3.91 0.40 -14.78
CA ILE A 91 4.20 -0.80 -15.57
C ILE A 91 4.99 -1.77 -14.67
N PRO A 92 4.30 -2.66 -13.95
CA PRO A 92 4.98 -3.60 -13.06
C PRO A 92 5.80 -4.62 -13.85
N GLY A 93 6.90 -5.06 -13.27
CA GLY A 93 7.71 -6.11 -13.87
C GLY A 93 7.08 -7.48 -13.69
N PRO A 94 7.66 -8.51 -14.35
CA PRO A 94 7.05 -9.84 -14.38
C PRO A 94 6.87 -10.49 -13.02
N GLU A 95 7.84 -10.33 -12.12
CA GLU A 95 7.77 -10.96 -10.81
C GLU A 95 6.63 -10.37 -9.99
N LEU A 96 6.45 -9.04 -10.04
CA LEU A 96 5.36 -8.39 -9.33
C LEU A 96 4.02 -8.79 -9.95
N MET A 97 3.93 -8.85 -11.28
CA MET A 97 2.70 -9.28 -11.94
C MET A 97 2.31 -10.69 -11.53
N GLU A 98 3.29 -11.58 -11.41
CA GLU A 98 3.02 -12.94 -10.96
C GLU A 98 2.46 -12.96 -9.55
N GLN A 99 3.01 -12.12 -8.67
CA GLN A 99 2.54 -12.02 -7.30
C GLN A 99 1.12 -11.45 -7.21
N LEU A 100 0.76 -10.58 -8.14
CA LEU A 100 -0.54 -9.89 -8.12
C LEU A 100 -1.67 -10.68 -8.78
N LYS A 101 -1.36 -11.73 -9.53
CA LYS A 101 -2.38 -12.37 -10.39
C LYS A 101 -3.55 -12.96 -9.60
N ASP A 102 -3.34 -13.35 -8.35
CA ASP A 102 -4.40 -13.88 -7.49
C ASP A 102 -4.89 -12.85 -6.48
N SER A 103 -4.48 -11.61 -6.66
CA SER A 103 -4.82 -10.49 -5.76
C SER A 103 -5.97 -9.69 -6.37
N PRO A 104 -6.82 -9.05 -5.54
CA PRO A 104 -7.85 -8.14 -6.07
C PRO A 104 -7.28 -6.81 -6.55
N VAL A 105 -5.98 -6.58 -6.38
CA VAL A 105 -5.35 -5.33 -6.81
C VAL A 105 -5.34 -5.25 -8.33
N GLN A 106 -5.80 -4.13 -8.89
CA GLN A 106 -5.81 -3.91 -10.32
C GLN A 106 -4.64 -3.02 -10.73
N VAL A 107 -4.12 -3.26 -11.94
CA VAL A 107 -3.01 -2.50 -12.50
C VAL A 107 -3.56 -1.55 -13.57
N TYR A 108 -3.18 -0.28 -13.46
CA TYR A 108 -3.55 0.77 -14.41
C TYR A 108 -2.28 1.27 -15.08
N THR A 109 -2.19 1.05 -16.40
CA THR A 109 -1.00 1.46 -17.15
C THR A 109 -1.15 2.91 -17.62
N PRO A 110 -0.03 3.64 -17.82
CA PRO A 110 -0.10 5.05 -18.17
C PRO A 110 -0.79 5.25 -19.53
N PHE A 111 -1.67 6.26 -19.58
CA PHE A 111 -2.22 6.78 -20.82
C PHE A 111 -1.56 8.13 -21.12
N LEU A 112 -1.53 9.00 -20.10
CA LEU A 112 -0.90 10.31 -20.22
C LEU A 112 -0.04 10.56 -18.98
N ALA A 113 1.15 11.11 -19.20
CA ALA A 113 2.02 11.54 -18.13
C ALA A 113 2.85 12.70 -18.64
N THR A 114 2.80 13.82 -17.96
CA THR A 114 3.59 15.01 -18.31
C THR A 114 4.69 15.24 -17.25
#